data_77dc5975fe0955a4a8a5378e145e0840
#
_entry.id   77dc5975fe0955a4a8a5378e145e0840
#
_cell.length_a   1.000
_cell.length_b   1.000
_cell.length_c   1.000
_cell.angle_alpha   90.00
_cell.angle_beta   90.00
_cell.angle_gamma   90.00
#
_symmetry.space_group_name_H-M   'P 1'
#
loop_
_entity.id
_entity.type
_entity.pdbx_description
1 polymer ?
#
loop_
_entity_poly.entity_id
_entity_poly.type
_entity_poly.pdbx_seq_one_letter_code
_entity_poly.pdbx_strand_id
1 'polypeptide(L)'
;MFPGGVTMSKLLESKVALVTGAASGIGLEIAREFAKEGAKVVISDLNEKAVHHAAEELKGQGYEVLPAVCDVTNEEQVEKSFSKTLETFGRLDILVNNAGIQHVSDIENFPTDKFEFMLKLMLTAPFGATKRAFPLMKKQKFGRIINMASINGLIGFAGKAAYCSAKHGLIGLTKVSALEGAEYGITVNALCPGYIDTPLVQNQLQDIAETRGISIEKVFEEVIYPLVPQKRLLAVQEIADYAVFLASDKAKGVTGQAVVMDGGYTAQ
;
A
#
# COMPACT_ATOMS: atom_id res chain seq x y z
N MET A 1 21.85 0.76 40.18
CA MET A 1 21.68 -0.45 39.34
C MET A 1 20.17 -0.64 39.14
N PHE A 2 19.61 -0.18 38.02
CA PHE A 2 18.18 -0.39 37.73
C PHE A 2 18.09 -1.70 36.92
N PRO A 3 17.45 -2.75 37.43
CA PRO A 3 17.18 -3.96 36.68
C PRO A 3 15.87 -3.79 35.96
N GLY A 4 15.86 -3.99 34.69
CA GLY A 4 14.65 -4.08 33.88
C GLY A 4 14.80 -3.33 32.56
N GLY A 5 15.49 -3.93 31.59
CA GLY A 5 15.32 -3.54 30.21
C GLY A 5 13.84 -3.74 29.86
N VAL A 6 13.09 -2.62 29.72
CA VAL A 6 11.75 -2.65 29.16
C VAL A 6 11.92 -3.06 27.71
N THR A 7 11.76 -4.34 27.40
CA THR A 7 11.55 -4.80 26.04
C THR A 7 10.24 -4.16 25.60
N MET A 8 10.32 -3.10 24.78
CA MET A 8 9.12 -2.55 24.17
C MET A 8 8.43 -3.66 23.39
N SER A 9 7.18 -3.96 23.75
CA SER A 9 6.39 -4.96 23.01
C SER A 9 6.23 -4.49 21.56
N LYS A 10 6.49 -5.38 20.64
CA LYS A 10 6.30 -5.13 19.21
C LYS A 10 4.84 -4.79 18.92
N LEU A 11 4.60 -3.80 18.07
CA LEU A 11 3.25 -3.27 17.83
C LEU A 11 2.31 -4.24 17.14
N LEU A 12 2.85 -5.18 16.36
CA LEU A 12 2.09 -6.15 15.56
C LEU A 12 2.35 -7.60 15.98
N GLU A 13 2.78 -7.81 17.22
CA GLU A 13 3.06 -9.13 17.76
C GLU A 13 1.87 -10.08 17.56
N SER A 14 2.13 -11.28 17.05
CA SER A 14 1.14 -12.33 16.76
C SER A 14 0.07 -11.96 15.70
N LYS A 15 0.19 -10.85 14.98
CA LYS A 15 -0.69 -10.50 13.87
C LYS A 15 -0.25 -11.17 12.58
N VAL A 16 -1.20 -11.41 11.69
CA VAL A 16 -0.96 -11.92 10.34
C VAL A 16 -1.36 -10.88 9.32
N ALA A 17 -0.43 -10.49 8.47
CA ALA A 17 -0.61 -9.47 7.44
C ALA A 17 -0.48 -10.07 6.04
N LEU A 18 -1.37 -9.66 5.13
CA LEU A 18 -1.25 -9.90 3.68
C LEU A 18 -1.04 -8.55 3.00
N VAL A 19 0.07 -8.43 2.26
CA VAL A 19 0.43 -7.21 1.53
C VAL A 19 0.51 -7.52 0.04
N THR A 20 -0.30 -6.83 -0.77
CA THR A 20 -0.31 -7.01 -2.24
C THR A 20 0.64 -6.06 -2.93
N GLY A 21 1.23 -6.48 -4.08
CA GLY A 21 2.27 -5.68 -4.75
C GLY A 21 3.49 -5.47 -3.86
N ALA A 22 3.87 -6.50 -3.11
CA ALA A 22 4.84 -6.40 -2.02
C ALA A 22 6.24 -6.94 -2.37
N ALA A 23 6.52 -7.21 -3.64
CA ALA A 23 7.85 -7.64 -4.06
C ALA A 23 8.85 -6.48 -4.24
N SER A 24 8.39 -5.22 -4.18
CA SER A 24 9.24 -4.03 -4.32
C SER A 24 8.59 -2.78 -3.72
N GLY A 25 9.36 -1.69 -3.66
CA GLY A 25 8.86 -0.35 -3.33
C GLY A 25 8.13 -0.26 -1.97
N ILE A 26 7.05 0.52 -1.93
CA ILE A 26 6.27 0.77 -0.70
C ILE A 26 5.73 -0.53 -0.09
N GLY A 27 5.21 -1.44 -0.92
CA GLY A 27 4.64 -2.70 -0.43
C GLY A 27 5.67 -3.59 0.26
N LEU A 28 6.88 -3.69 -0.28
CA LEU A 28 7.98 -4.44 0.34
C LEU A 28 8.43 -3.80 1.65
N GLU A 29 8.53 -2.47 1.70
CA GLU A 29 8.92 -1.78 2.93
C GLU A 29 7.86 -1.94 4.03
N ILE A 30 6.56 -1.84 3.69
CA ILE A 30 5.49 -2.15 4.64
C ILE A 30 5.60 -3.59 5.15
N ALA A 31 5.83 -4.56 4.26
CA ALA A 31 6.00 -5.96 4.64
C ALA A 31 7.18 -6.15 5.61
N ARG A 32 8.31 -5.47 5.34
CA ARG A 32 9.52 -5.49 6.18
C ARG A 32 9.25 -4.91 7.56
N GLU A 33 8.65 -3.72 7.64
CA GLU A 33 8.35 -3.07 8.91
C GLU A 33 7.31 -3.84 9.73
N PHE A 34 6.31 -4.42 9.07
CA PHE A 34 5.36 -5.31 9.75
C PHE A 34 6.05 -6.52 10.37
N ALA A 35 6.99 -7.14 9.65
CA ALA A 35 7.76 -8.27 10.16
C ALA A 35 8.67 -7.86 11.34
N LYS A 36 9.35 -6.72 11.28
CA LYS A 36 10.14 -6.15 12.38
C LYS A 36 9.29 -5.92 13.62
N GLU A 37 8.05 -5.48 13.44
CA GLU A 37 7.06 -5.26 14.51
C GLU A 37 6.34 -6.53 14.96
N GLY A 38 6.79 -7.70 14.52
CA GLY A 38 6.34 -9.01 15.03
C GLY A 38 5.18 -9.63 14.29
N ALA A 39 4.75 -9.09 13.17
CA ALA A 39 3.75 -9.73 12.34
C ALA A 39 4.35 -10.89 11.52
N LYS A 40 3.52 -11.90 11.28
CA LYS A 40 3.73 -12.90 10.22
C LYS A 40 3.21 -12.30 8.92
N VAL A 41 4.03 -12.29 7.88
CA VAL A 41 3.71 -11.50 6.67
C VAL A 41 3.60 -12.38 5.44
N VAL A 42 2.51 -12.23 4.71
CA VAL A 42 2.35 -12.78 3.36
C VAL A 42 2.72 -11.69 2.36
N ILE A 43 3.80 -11.92 1.63
CA ILE A 43 4.24 -11.08 0.51
C ILE A 43 3.56 -11.59 -0.75
N SER A 44 2.66 -10.79 -1.32
CA SER A 44 1.91 -11.14 -2.53
C SER A 44 2.28 -10.23 -3.68
N ASP A 45 2.62 -10.80 -4.83
CA ASP A 45 2.91 -10.07 -6.06
C ASP A 45 2.72 -10.97 -7.29
N LEU A 46 2.58 -10.35 -8.46
CA LEU A 46 2.51 -11.06 -9.75
C LEU A 46 3.85 -11.66 -10.16
N ASN A 47 4.95 -11.02 -9.80
CA ASN A 47 6.30 -11.43 -10.17
C ASN A 47 6.82 -12.53 -9.23
N GLU A 48 6.73 -13.78 -9.68
CA GLU A 48 7.14 -14.96 -8.93
C GLU A 48 8.57 -14.89 -8.40
N LYS A 49 9.54 -14.52 -9.25
CA LYS A 49 10.95 -14.44 -8.85
C LYS A 49 11.18 -13.40 -7.78
N ALA A 50 10.56 -12.22 -7.95
CA ALA A 50 10.70 -11.12 -7.00
C ALA A 50 10.02 -11.44 -5.65
N VAL A 51 8.84 -12.08 -5.66
CA VAL A 51 8.15 -12.54 -4.45
C VAL A 51 9.01 -13.51 -3.64
N HIS A 52 9.57 -14.51 -4.31
CA HIS A 52 10.41 -15.50 -3.62
C HIS A 52 11.69 -14.86 -3.10
N HIS A 53 12.35 -14.01 -3.88
CA HIS A 53 13.56 -13.30 -3.44
C HIS A 53 13.30 -12.44 -2.19
N ALA A 54 12.26 -11.61 -2.22
CA ALA A 54 11.87 -10.76 -1.09
C ALA A 54 11.53 -11.59 0.17
N ALA A 55 10.82 -12.71 -0.01
CA ALA A 55 10.48 -13.59 1.11
C ALA A 55 11.71 -14.28 1.70
N GLU A 56 12.66 -14.73 0.87
CA GLU A 56 13.91 -15.34 1.33
C GLU A 56 14.80 -14.34 2.07
N GLU A 57 14.90 -13.11 1.56
CA GLU A 57 15.63 -12.04 2.24
C GLU A 57 15.11 -11.81 3.66
N LEU A 58 13.80 -11.66 3.82
CA LEU A 58 13.19 -11.43 5.14
C LEU A 58 13.26 -12.67 6.04
N LYS A 59 13.13 -13.87 5.50
CA LYS A 59 13.34 -15.13 6.26
C LYS A 59 14.79 -15.25 6.74
N GLY A 60 15.76 -14.85 5.92
CA GLY A 60 17.17 -14.80 6.29
C GLY A 60 17.47 -13.87 7.46
N GLN A 61 16.60 -12.87 7.69
CA GLN A 61 16.64 -11.98 8.84
C GLN A 61 15.88 -12.54 10.07
N GLY A 62 15.32 -13.74 9.97
CA GLY A 62 14.61 -14.42 11.06
C GLY A 62 13.11 -14.13 11.16
N TYR A 63 12.50 -13.49 10.14
CA TYR A 63 11.06 -13.19 10.13
C TYR A 63 10.21 -14.34 9.57
N GLU A 64 8.98 -14.47 10.05
CA GLU A 64 7.98 -15.40 9.53
C GLU A 64 7.29 -14.82 8.30
N VAL A 65 7.72 -15.23 7.10
CA VAL A 65 7.24 -14.71 5.82
C VAL A 65 6.77 -15.83 4.90
N LEU A 66 5.64 -15.62 4.22
CA LEU A 66 5.06 -16.52 3.24
C LEU A 66 5.02 -15.85 1.86
N PRO A 67 5.66 -16.39 0.81
CA PRO A 67 5.50 -15.90 -0.54
C PRO A 67 4.17 -16.39 -1.14
N ALA A 68 3.45 -15.47 -1.83
CA ALA A 68 2.22 -15.77 -2.55
C ALA A 68 2.24 -15.12 -3.94
N VAL A 69 2.49 -15.92 -4.98
CA VAL A 69 2.39 -15.43 -6.36
C VAL A 69 0.91 -15.24 -6.68
N CYS A 70 0.51 -14.01 -7.00
CA CYS A 70 -0.89 -13.67 -7.17
C CYS A 70 -1.07 -12.47 -8.11
N ASP A 71 -1.82 -12.68 -9.18
CA ASP A 71 -2.46 -11.61 -9.91
C ASP A 71 -3.73 -11.21 -9.15
N VAL A 72 -3.72 -10.03 -8.53
CA VAL A 72 -4.85 -9.54 -7.73
C VAL A 72 -6.10 -9.25 -8.57
N THR A 73 -6.00 -9.21 -9.90
CA THR A 73 -7.14 -9.08 -10.83
C THR A 73 -7.80 -10.42 -11.16
N ASN A 74 -7.21 -11.53 -10.70
CA ASN A 74 -7.72 -12.88 -10.87
C ASN A 74 -8.30 -13.40 -9.53
N GLU A 75 -9.63 -13.55 -9.49
CA GLU A 75 -10.33 -13.94 -8.26
C GLU A 75 -9.90 -15.30 -7.69
N GLU A 76 -9.58 -16.27 -8.57
CA GLU A 76 -9.14 -17.59 -8.14
C GLU A 76 -7.75 -17.55 -7.48
N GLN A 77 -6.83 -16.75 -8.02
CA GLN A 77 -5.50 -16.57 -7.44
C GLN A 77 -5.58 -15.83 -6.10
N VAL A 78 -6.45 -14.82 -5.99
CA VAL A 78 -6.71 -14.14 -4.73
C VAL A 78 -7.25 -15.13 -3.69
N GLU A 79 -8.23 -15.95 -4.05
CA GLU A 79 -8.77 -17.00 -3.16
C GLU A 79 -7.69 -17.98 -2.68
N LYS A 80 -6.82 -18.44 -3.58
CA LYS A 80 -5.68 -19.30 -3.23
C LYS A 80 -4.71 -18.61 -2.26
N SER A 81 -4.45 -17.31 -2.45
CA SER A 81 -3.59 -16.54 -1.55
C SER A 81 -4.19 -16.44 -0.14
N PHE A 82 -5.49 -16.19 -0.03
CA PHE A 82 -6.20 -16.17 1.26
C PHE A 82 -6.21 -17.55 1.92
N SER A 83 -6.56 -18.60 1.19
CA SER A 83 -6.57 -19.98 1.68
C SER A 83 -5.20 -20.40 2.22
N LYS A 84 -4.14 -20.13 1.44
CA LYS A 84 -2.76 -20.42 1.86
C LYS A 84 -2.35 -19.65 3.12
N THR A 85 -2.81 -18.39 3.25
CA THR A 85 -2.59 -17.58 4.45
C THR A 85 -3.24 -18.23 5.68
N LEU A 86 -4.49 -18.65 5.54
CA LEU A 86 -5.25 -19.28 6.64
C LEU A 86 -4.72 -20.67 7.00
N GLU A 87 -4.34 -21.47 6.01
CA GLU A 87 -3.73 -22.80 6.23
C GLU A 87 -2.38 -22.70 6.97
N THR A 88 -1.58 -21.67 6.63
CA THR A 88 -0.24 -21.50 7.21
C THR A 88 -0.28 -20.85 8.60
N PHE A 89 -1.09 -19.81 8.77
CA PHE A 89 -1.07 -18.96 9.96
C PHE A 89 -2.36 -18.97 10.77
N GLY A 90 -3.43 -19.59 10.27
CA GLY A 90 -4.70 -19.77 10.98
C GLY A 90 -5.60 -18.52 11.05
N ARG A 91 -5.13 -17.35 10.59
CA ARG A 91 -5.85 -16.07 10.70
C ARG A 91 -5.39 -15.05 9.67
N LEU A 92 -6.15 -13.98 9.52
CA LEU A 92 -5.75 -12.78 8.78
C LEU A 92 -6.21 -11.53 9.56
N ASP A 93 -5.26 -10.74 10.02
CA ASP A 93 -5.52 -9.54 10.84
C ASP A 93 -5.41 -8.25 10.07
N ILE A 94 -4.46 -8.20 9.12
CA ILE A 94 -4.11 -6.99 8.39
C ILE A 94 -4.12 -7.30 6.90
N LEU A 95 -4.82 -6.47 6.13
CA LEU A 95 -4.80 -6.49 4.65
C LEU A 95 -4.29 -5.15 4.15
N VAL A 96 -3.25 -5.17 3.32
CA VAL A 96 -2.75 -3.98 2.62
C VAL A 96 -2.97 -4.14 1.12
N ASN A 97 -3.90 -3.37 0.58
CA ASN A 97 -4.18 -3.26 -0.85
C ASN A 97 -3.22 -2.23 -1.46
N ASN A 98 -2.03 -2.68 -1.89
CA ASN A 98 -0.99 -1.81 -2.41
C ASN A 98 -0.71 -1.98 -3.91
N ALA A 99 -1.02 -3.12 -4.51
CA ALA A 99 -0.77 -3.37 -5.93
C ALA A 99 -1.32 -2.23 -6.83
N GLY A 100 -0.50 -1.77 -7.76
CA GLY A 100 -0.88 -0.69 -8.66
C GLY A 100 0.16 -0.43 -9.73
N ILE A 101 -0.27 0.29 -10.76
CA ILE A 101 0.57 0.73 -11.88
C ILE A 101 0.26 2.19 -12.23
N GLN A 102 1.14 2.79 -13.02
CA GLN A 102 0.93 4.11 -13.57
C GLN A 102 0.93 4.06 -15.10
N HIS A 103 0.08 4.88 -15.70
CA HIS A 103 0.09 5.22 -17.11
C HIS A 103 -0.32 6.68 -17.26
N VAL A 104 0.38 7.42 -18.10
CA VAL A 104 0.13 8.84 -18.35
C VAL A 104 -0.18 9.02 -19.82
N SER A 105 -1.31 9.67 -20.12
CA SER A 105 -1.72 10.01 -21.48
C SER A 105 -2.77 11.10 -21.42
N ASP A 106 -2.83 11.98 -22.42
CA ASP A 106 -3.92 12.93 -22.56
C ASP A 106 -5.26 12.19 -22.70
N ILE A 107 -6.35 12.82 -22.25
CA ILE A 107 -7.64 12.15 -22.11
C ILE A 107 -8.18 11.61 -23.45
N GLU A 108 -7.98 12.35 -24.54
CA GLU A 108 -8.40 11.97 -25.90
C GLU A 108 -7.59 10.82 -26.48
N ASN A 109 -6.37 10.60 -25.99
CA ASN A 109 -5.43 9.56 -26.44
C ASN A 109 -5.32 8.40 -25.43
N PHE A 110 -6.03 8.46 -24.29
CA PHE A 110 -5.93 7.43 -23.26
C PHE A 110 -6.57 6.11 -23.72
N PRO A 111 -5.82 4.99 -23.83
CA PRO A 111 -6.38 3.72 -24.29
C PRO A 111 -7.46 3.22 -23.32
N THR A 112 -8.66 2.91 -23.83
CA THR A 112 -9.79 2.47 -23.01
C THR A 112 -9.52 1.17 -22.27
N ASP A 113 -8.89 0.20 -22.92
CA ASP A 113 -8.50 -1.07 -22.31
C ASP A 113 -7.52 -0.89 -21.15
N LYS A 114 -6.58 0.05 -21.28
CA LYS A 114 -5.66 0.43 -20.21
C LYS A 114 -6.40 1.10 -19.05
N PHE A 115 -7.36 1.97 -19.35
CA PHE A 115 -8.20 2.62 -18.34
C PHE A 115 -8.97 1.58 -17.53
N GLU A 116 -9.68 0.66 -18.21
CA GLU A 116 -10.43 -0.42 -17.59
C GLU A 116 -9.54 -1.35 -16.75
N PHE A 117 -8.38 -1.73 -17.28
CA PHE A 117 -7.43 -2.56 -16.54
C PHE A 117 -6.93 -1.87 -15.26
N MET A 118 -6.63 -0.58 -15.32
CA MET A 118 -6.18 0.19 -14.15
C MET A 118 -7.27 0.31 -13.08
N LEU A 119 -8.54 0.49 -13.47
CA LEU A 119 -9.68 0.45 -12.55
C LEU A 119 -9.83 -0.96 -11.95
N LYS A 120 -9.73 -2.00 -12.76
CA LYS A 120 -9.78 -3.39 -12.29
C LYS A 120 -8.69 -3.66 -11.25
N LEU A 121 -7.45 -3.25 -11.53
CA LEU A 121 -6.30 -3.49 -10.66
C LEU A 121 -6.36 -2.69 -9.34
N MET A 122 -6.70 -1.39 -9.42
CA MET A 122 -6.54 -0.46 -8.29
C MET A 122 -7.83 -0.10 -7.56
N LEU A 123 -8.99 -0.62 -8.02
CA LEU A 123 -10.29 -0.42 -7.37
C LEU A 123 -11.06 -1.72 -7.21
N THR A 124 -11.30 -2.48 -8.28
CA THR A 124 -12.08 -3.72 -8.21
C THR A 124 -11.34 -4.81 -7.43
N ALA A 125 -10.03 -4.97 -7.64
CA ALA A 125 -9.22 -5.95 -6.91
C ALA A 125 -9.15 -5.66 -5.40
N PRO A 126 -8.89 -4.42 -4.93
CA PRO A 126 -9.04 -4.05 -3.52
C PRO A 126 -10.43 -4.34 -2.94
N PHE A 127 -11.49 -4.09 -3.68
CA PHE A 127 -12.85 -4.47 -3.27
C PHE A 127 -12.96 -5.99 -3.09
N GLY A 128 -12.48 -6.79 -4.05
CA GLY A 128 -12.51 -8.25 -4.00
C GLY A 128 -11.73 -8.82 -2.80
N ALA A 129 -10.54 -8.28 -2.53
CA ALA A 129 -9.75 -8.67 -1.37
C ALA A 129 -10.42 -8.26 -0.05
N THR A 130 -10.96 -7.04 0.03
CA THR A 130 -11.73 -6.57 1.20
C THR A 130 -12.95 -7.45 1.46
N LYS A 131 -13.72 -7.78 0.41
CA LYS A 131 -14.88 -8.67 0.50
C LYS A 131 -14.52 -10.04 1.11
N ARG A 132 -13.33 -10.58 0.81
CA ARG A 132 -12.85 -11.84 1.37
C ARG A 132 -12.34 -11.70 2.81
N ALA A 133 -11.67 -10.62 3.13
CA ALA A 133 -11.14 -10.36 4.47
C ALA A 133 -12.26 -10.12 5.50
N PHE A 134 -13.34 -9.46 5.13
CA PHE A 134 -14.40 -9.04 6.05
C PHE A 134 -15.02 -10.18 6.89
N PRO A 135 -15.46 -11.32 6.31
CA PRO A 135 -16.02 -12.40 7.10
C PRO A 135 -15.05 -12.97 8.15
N LEU A 136 -13.76 -13.05 7.78
CA LEU A 136 -12.69 -13.52 8.66
C LEU A 136 -12.49 -12.54 9.81
N MET A 137 -12.33 -11.26 9.50
CA MET A 137 -12.09 -10.19 10.47
C MET A 137 -13.31 -9.97 11.38
N LYS A 138 -14.55 -10.07 10.85
CA LYS A 138 -15.79 -10.03 11.66
C LYS A 138 -15.82 -11.17 12.68
N LYS A 139 -15.50 -12.39 12.28
CA LYS A 139 -15.43 -13.55 13.19
C LYS A 139 -14.35 -13.37 14.26
N GLN A 140 -13.22 -12.77 13.90
CA GLN A 140 -12.12 -12.47 14.82
C GLN A 140 -12.41 -11.28 15.75
N LYS A 141 -13.40 -10.44 15.44
CA LYS A 141 -13.67 -9.13 16.05
C LYS A 141 -12.44 -8.22 16.05
N PHE A 142 -11.65 -8.32 15.01
CA PHE A 142 -10.45 -7.55 14.76
C PHE A 142 -10.12 -7.56 13.28
N GLY A 143 -9.79 -6.40 12.74
CA GLY A 143 -9.28 -6.25 11.38
C GLY A 143 -8.66 -4.89 11.16
N ARG A 144 -7.66 -4.83 10.29
CA ARG A 144 -7.00 -3.61 9.81
C ARG A 144 -6.87 -3.70 8.30
N ILE A 145 -7.52 -2.79 7.59
CA ILE A 145 -7.40 -2.71 6.14
C ILE A 145 -6.79 -1.38 5.77
N ILE A 146 -5.70 -1.42 5.04
CA ILE A 146 -4.98 -0.24 4.56
C ILE A 146 -5.03 -0.26 3.04
N ASN A 147 -5.66 0.74 2.45
CA ASN A 147 -5.73 0.93 1.02
C ASN A 147 -4.66 1.94 0.59
N MET A 148 -3.72 1.52 -0.25
CA MET A 148 -2.72 2.43 -0.81
C MET A 148 -3.36 3.29 -1.89
N ALA A 149 -3.86 4.46 -1.49
CA ALA A 149 -4.41 5.47 -2.39
C ALA A 149 -3.27 6.35 -2.95
N SER A 150 -3.45 7.64 -2.99
CA SER A 150 -2.51 8.66 -3.44
C SER A 150 -3.11 10.04 -3.15
N ILE A 151 -2.31 11.10 -3.14
CA ILE A 151 -2.84 12.46 -3.27
C ILE A 151 -3.71 12.61 -4.52
N ASN A 152 -3.44 11.85 -5.58
CA ASN A 152 -4.28 11.79 -6.78
C ASN A 152 -5.63 11.07 -6.58
N GLY A 153 -5.94 10.65 -5.39
CA GLY A 153 -7.28 10.27 -4.93
C GLY A 153 -8.06 11.43 -4.29
N LEU A 154 -7.42 12.59 -4.12
CA LEU A 154 -7.98 13.81 -3.53
C LEU A 154 -7.97 14.98 -4.52
N ILE A 155 -6.95 15.05 -5.37
CA ILE A 155 -6.79 16.08 -6.39
C ILE A 155 -6.62 15.45 -7.77
N GLY A 156 -6.96 16.21 -8.82
CA GLY A 156 -6.71 15.81 -10.20
C GLY A 156 -5.25 16.03 -10.59
N PHE A 157 -4.80 15.28 -11.61
CA PHE A 157 -3.53 15.49 -12.28
C PHE A 157 -3.70 15.21 -13.77
N ALA A 158 -3.36 16.18 -14.61
CA ALA A 158 -3.47 16.03 -16.05
C ALA A 158 -2.70 14.80 -16.55
N GLY A 159 -3.27 14.07 -17.49
CA GLY A 159 -2.69 12.84 -18.03
C GLY A 159 -2.87 11.59 -17.16
N LYS A 160 -3.46 11.67 -15.99
CA LYS A 160 -3.65 10.53 -15.06
C LYS A 160 -5.11 10.12 -14.90
N ALA A 161 -5.90 10.14 -15.97
CA ALA A 161 -7.35 9.89 -15.92
C ALA A 161 -7.71 8.60 -15.17
N ALA A 162 -7.17 7.45 -15.56
CA ALA A 162 -7.45 6.17 -14.92
C ALA A 162 -6.94 6.10 -13.47
N TYR A 163 -5.72 6.59 -13.24
CA TYR A 163 -5.11 6.56 -11.91
C TYR A 163 -5.91 7.41 -10.91
N CYS A 164 -6.22 8.67 -11.26
CA CYS A 164 -7.02 9.54 -10.40
C CYS A 164 -8.41 8.94 -10.15
N SER A 165 -9.08 8.42 -11.17
CA SER A 165 -10.40 7.78 -11.03
C SER A 165 -10.36 6.59 -10.08
N ALA A 166 -9.36 5.69 -10.24
CA ALA A 166 -9.21 4.53 -9.37
C ALA A 166 -8.93 4.94 -7.91
N LYS A 167 -8.03 5.92 -7.69
CA LYS A 167 -7.63 6.34 -6.35
C LYS A 167 -8.73 7.14 -5.62
N HIS A 168 -9.53 7.95 -6.33
CA HIS A 168 -10.75 8.57 -5.78
C HIS A 168 -11.78 7.50 -5.39
N GLY A 169 -12.02 6.52 -6.27
CA GLY A 169 -12.91 5.40 -5.98
C GLY A 169 -12.46 4.57 -4.78
N LEU A 170 -11.16 4.35 -4.64
CA LEU A 170 -10.58 3.61 -3.51
C LEU A 170 -10.79 4.32 -2.17
N ILE A 171 -10.75 5.65 -2.14
CA ILE A 171 -11.11 6.44 -0.94
C ILE A 171 -12.60 6.29 -0.62
N GLY A 172 -13.47 6.27 -1.63
CA GLY A 172 -14.88 5.98 -1.46
C GLY A 172 -15.11 4.59 -0.85
N LEU A 173 -14.47 3.56 -1.41
CA LEU A 173 -14.52 2.19 -0.89
C LEU A 173 -14.02 2.12 0.57
N THR A 174 -12.95 2.84 0.90
CA THR A 174 -12.41 2.94 2.25
C THR A 174 -13.46 3.40 3.26
N LYS A 175 -14.20 4.46 2.92
CA LYS A 175 -15.23 5.03 3.81
C LYS A 175 -16.39 4.07 4.04
N VAL A 176 -16.91 3.45 2.98
CA VAL A 176 -18.01 2.48 3.09
C VAL A 176 -17.59 1.28 3.92
N SER A 177 -16.42 0.70 3.62
CA SER A 177 -15.90 -0.46 4.34
C SER A 177 -15.63 -0.13 5.82
N ALA A 178 -15.17 1.09 6.12
CA ALA A 178 -14.98 1.56 7.49
C ALA A 178 -16.29 1.55 8.29
N LEU A 179 -17.37 2.08 7.70
CA LEU A 179 -18.70 2.09 8.33
C LEU A 179 -19.23 0.69 8.59
N GLU A 180 -19.12 -0.21 7.60
CA GLU A 180 -19.60 -1.59 7.72
C GLU A 180 -18.76 -2.46 8.66
N GLY A 181 -17.50 -2.08 8.89
CA GLY A 181 -16.56 -2.82 9.76
C GLY A 181 -16.55 -2.35 11.21
N ALA A 182 -17.01 -1.14 11.50
CA ALA A 182 -16.80 -0.46 12.78
C ALA A 182 -17.28 -1.26 14.01
N GLU A 183 -18.50 -1.80 13.96
CA GLU A 183 -19.07 -2.59 15.06
C GLU A 183 -18.33 -3.91 15.33
N TYR A 184 -17.52 -4.37 14.37
CA TYR A 184 -16.77 -5.61 14.45
C TYR A 184 -15.30 -5.40 14.83
N GLY A 185 -14.90 -4.17 15.21
CA GLY A 185 -13.51 -3.87 15.54
C GLY A 185 -12.58 -3.80 14.33
N ILE A 186 -13.15 -3.63 13.13
CA ILE A 186 -12.40 -3.49 11.88
C ILE A 186 -12.21 -2.00 11.60
N THR A 187 -10.97 -1.57 11.32
CA THR A 187 -10.68 -0.24 10.80
C THR A 187 -10.22 -0.34 9.34
N VAL A 188 -10.65 0.61 8.52
CA VAL A 188 -10.27 0.70 7.11
C VAL A 188 -9.83 2.13 6.82
N ASN A 189 -8.59 2.31 6.38
CA ASN A 189 -8.03 3.62 6.09
C ASN A 189 -7.29 3.62 4.75
N ALA A 190 -7.24 4.78 4.12
CA ALA A 190 -6.45 5.01 2.91
C ALA A 190 -5.20 5.82 3.26
N LEU A 191 -4.03 5.35 2.82
CA LEU A 191 -2.82 6.15 2.77
C LEU A 191 -2.75 6.87 1.43
N CYS A 192 -2.52 8.17 1.47
CA CYS A 192 -2.47 9.06 0.31
C CYS A 192 -1.07 9.67 0.16
N PRO A 193 -0.07 8.90 -0.31
CA PRO A 193 1.27 9.42 -0.51
C PRO A 193 1.33 10.43 -1.64
N GLY A 194 2.26 11.40 -1.50
CA GLY A 194 2.71 12.26 -2.58
C GLY A 194 3.84 11.64 -3.39
N TYR A 195 4.93 12.38 -3.60
CA TYR A 195 6.12 11.91 -4.28
C TYR A 195 7.01 11.11 -3.32
N ILE A 196 7.08 9.80 -3.53
CA ILE A 196 7.84 8.86 -2.71
C ILE A 196 9.06 8.39 -3.50
N ASP A 197 10.19 8.25 -2.84
CA ASP A 197 11.43 7.72 -3.40
C ASP A 197 11.29 6.21 -3.67
N THR A 198 10.81 5.89 -4.85
CA THR A 198 10.60 4.54 -5.35
C THR A 198 11.22 4.38 -6.74
N PRO A 199 11.57 3.17 -7.18
CA PRO A 199 12.03 2.93 -8.54
C PRO A 199 11.08 3.50 -9.61
N LEU A 200 9.78 3.44 -9.38
CA LEU A 200 8.76 3.99 -10.28
C LEU A 200 8.91 5.51 -10.44
N VAL A 201 9.06 6.25 -9.33
CA VAL A 201 9.20 7.71 -9.35
C VAL A 201 10.56 8.10 -9.91
N GLN A 202 11.63 7.40 -9.53
CA GLN A 202 12.98 7.66 -10.06
C GLN A 202 13.03 7.49 -11.59
N ASN A 203 12.43 6.43 -12.13
CA ASN A 203 12.34 6.23 -13.57
C ASN A 203 11.54 7.36 -14.25
N GLN A 204 10.42 7.82 -13.67
CA GLN A 204 9.66 8.95 -14.20
C GLN A 204 10.47 10.26 -14.22
N LEU A 205 11.26 10.51 -13.18
CA LEU A 205 12.13 11.68 -13.13
C LEU A 205 13.25 11.62 -14.18
N GLN A 206 13.80 10.43 -14.39
CA GLN A 206 14.79 10.18 -15.43
C GLN A 206 14.21 10.42 -16.84
N ASP A 207 13.01 9.89 -17.12
CA ASP A 207 12.31 10.09 -18.38
C ASP A 207 12.05 11.59 -18.66
N ILE A 208 11.71 12.36 -17.62
CA ILE A 208 11.53 13.82 -17.72
C ILE A 208 12.86 14.50 -18.04
N ALA A 209 13.95 14.12 -17.36
CA ALA A 209 15.29 14.65 -17.59
C ALA A 209 15.72 14.44 -19.06
N GLU A 210 15.57 13.22 -19.56
CA GLU A 210 15.90 12.84 -20.94
C GLU A 210 15.04 13.59 -21.96
N THR A 211 13.71 13.63 -21.75
CA THR A 211 12.78 14.29 -22.68
C THR A 211 13.03 15.80 -22.77
N ARG A 212 13.41 16.44 -21.66
CA ARG A 212 13.68 17.89 -21.60
C ARG A 212 15.13 18.25 -21.91
N GLY A 213 16.04 17.28 -21.98
CA GLY A 213 17.47 17.50 -22.16
C GLY A 213 18.11 18.27 -20.99
N ILE A 214 17.65 18.04 -19.76
CA ILE A 214 18.13 18.68 -18.53
C ILE A 214 18.68 17.64 -17.55
N SER A 215 19.46 18.08 -16.56
CA SER A 215 19.93 17.17 -15.50
C SER A 215 18.80 16.80 -14.54
N ILE A 216 18.98 15.70 -13.79
CA ILE A 216 18.04 15.25 -12.79
C ILE A 216 17.85 16.27 -11.65
N GLU A 217 18.93 17.00 -11.31
CA GLU A 217 18.89 18.07 -10.31
C GLU A 217 17.94 19.21 -10.76
N LYS A 218 17.98 19.57 -12.06
CA LYS A 218 17.04 20.54 -12.61
C LYS A 218 15.61 20.05 -12.63
N VAL A 219 15.37 18.74 -12.82
CA VAL A 219 14.01 18.17 -12.69
C VAL A 219 13.52 18.35 -11.27
N PHE A 220 14.35 18.12 -10.25
CA PHE A 220 13.97 18.39 -8.86
C PHE A 220 13.64 19.86 -8.64
N GLU A 221 14.48 20.77 -9.11
CA GLU A 221 14.30 22.23 -8.93
C GLU A 221 13.07 22.77 -9.67
N GLU A 222 12.82 22.31 -10.90
CA GLU A 222 11.77 22.84 -11.76
C GLU A 222 10.41 22.12 -11.63
N VAL A 223 10.41 20.85 -11.19
CA VAL A 223 9.19 20.03 -11.15
C VAL A 223 8.81 19.65 -9.73
N ILE A 224 9.74 19.11 -8.92
CA ILE A 224 9.40 18.57 -7.61
C ILE A 224 9.32 19.67 -6.55
N TYR A 225 10.35 20.51 -6.44
CA TYR A 225 10.42 21.53 -5.39
C TYR A 225 9.32 22.59 -5.44
N PRO A 226 8.81 23.01 -6.61
CA PRO A 226 7.64 23.89 -6.67
C PRO A 226 6.35 23.23 -6.15
N LEU A 227 6.24 21.90 -6.29
CA LEU A 227 5.05 21.15 -5.89
C LEU A 227 5.12 20.67 -4.43
N VAL A 228 6.32 20.35 -3.92
CA VAL A 228 6.52 19.77 -2.59
C VAL A 228 7.21 20.77 -1.66
N PRO A 229 6.48 21.44 -0.73
CA PRO A 229 7.06 22.43 0.19
C PRO A 229 8.25 21.94 1.00
N GLN A 230 8.32 20.66 1.35
CA GLN A 230 9.48 20.06 2.03
C GLN A 230 10.71 19.89 1.11
N LYS A 231 10.58 20.14 -0.20
CA LYS A 231 11.66 20.08 -1.20
C LYS A 231 12.48 18.78 -1.19
N ARG A 232 11.78 17.67 -1.07
CA ARG A 232 12.34 16.31 -1.11
C ARG A 232 11.31 15.28 -1.55
N LEU A 233 11.77 14.12 -1.97
CA LEU A 233 10.92 12.94 -1.98
C LEU A 233 10.76 12.41 -0.54
N LEU A 234 9.61 11.84 -0.24
CA LEU A 234 9.43 11.11 1.02
C LEU A 234 10.07 9.73 0.89
N ALA A 235 10.65 9.22 1.97
CA ALA A 235 11.17 7.88 1.99
C ALA A 235 10.04 6.84 2.08
N VAL A 236 10.22 5.65 1.48
CA VAL A 236 9.27 4.53 1.62
C VAL A 236 9.05 4.15 3.08
N GLN A 237 10.10 4.31 3.91
CA GLN A 237 10.05 4.09 5.34
C GLN A 237 8.99 4.95 6.04
N GLU A 238 8.84 6.23 5.68
CA GLU A 238 7.85 7.12 6.30
C GLU A 238 6.42 6.61 6.07
N ILE A 239 6.15 6.02 4.90
CA ILE A 239 4.87 5.41 4.59
C ILE A 239 4.67 4.10 5.38
N ALA A 240 5.72 3.29 5.47
CA ALA A 240 5.69 2.02 6.21
C ALA A 240 5.49 2.24 7.72
N ASP A 241 6.15 3.23 8.31
CA ASP A 241 5.97 3.60 9.72
C ASP A 241 4.52 3.98 10.04
N TYR A 242 3.89 4.76 9.15
CA TYR A 242 2.49 5.11 9.34
C TYR A 242 1.55 3.93 9.11
N ALA A 243 1.89 3.03 8.18
CA ALA A 243 1.15 1.77 7.98
C ALA A 243 1.21 0.88 9.23
N VAL A 244 2.37 0.78 9.90
CA VAL A 244 2.52 0.11 11.20
C VAL A 244 1.60 0.72 12.26
N PHE A 245 1.57 2.05 12.35
CA PHE A 245 0.65 2.73 13.27
C PHE A 245 -0.81 2.37 12.99
N LEU A 246 -1.27 2.49 11.74
CA LEU A 246 -2.65 2.17 11.35
C LEU A 246 -3.00 0.69 11.56
N ALA A 247 -2.04 -0.21 11.42
CA ALA A 247 -2.22 -1.64 11.65
C ALA A 247 -2.27 -2.01 13.13
N SER A 248 -1.77 -1.17 14.01
CA SER A 248 -1.64 -1.42 15.45
C SER A 248 -2.93 -1.09 16.23
N ASP A 249 -2.95 -1.50 17.50
CA ASP A 249 -4.01 -1.13 18.44
C ASP A 249 -3.98 0.35 18.84
N LYS A 250 -2.88 1.06 18.55
CA LYS A 250 -2.78 2.52 18.79
C LYS A 250 -3.72 3.32 17.89
N ALA A 251 -4.06 2.78 16.72
CA ALA A 251 -4.95 3.42 15.75
C ALA A 251 -6.40 2.90 15.80
N LYS A 252 -6.82 2.23 16.87
CA LYS A 252 -8.18 1.63 16.97
C LYS A 252 -9.35 2.61 16.78
N GLY A 253 -9.12 3.90 17.02
CA GLY A 253 -10.10 4.97 16.80
C GLY A 253 -9.96 5.66 15.43
N VAL A 254 -9.02 5.23 14.58
CA VAL A 254 -8.80 5.82 13.24
C VAL A 254 -9.41 4.90 12.20
N THR A 255 -10.53 5.32 11.60
CA THR A 255 -11.20 4.56 10.53
C THR A 255 -11.89 5.49 9.54
N GLY A 256 -11.97 5.08 8.29
CA GLY A 256 -12.59 5.86 7.19
C GLY A 256 -11.76 7.06 6.73
N GLN A 257 -10.50 7.18 7.15
CA GLN A 257 -9.66 8.33 6.87
C GLN A 257 -8.88 8.18 5.57
N ALA A 258 -8.71 9.31 4.87
CA ALA A 258 -7.72 9.46 3.80
C ALA A 258 -6.53 10.24 4.39
N VAL A 259 -5.48 9.54 4.75
CA VAL A 259 -4.32 10.10 5.44
C VAL A 259 -3.30 10.58 4.41
N VAL A 260 -3.08 11.87 4.36
CA VAL A 260 -2.15 12.51 3.42
C VAL A 260 -0.74 12.52 3.98
N MET A 261 0.21 12.07 3.15
CA MET A 261 1.66 12.09 3.42
C MET A 261 2.39 12.56 2.17
N ASP A 262 2.53 13.86 2.00
CA ASP A 262 2.91 14.47 0.70
C ASP A 262 3.93 15.63 0.80
N GLY A 263 4.51 15.85 1.97
CA GLY A 263 5.46 16.95 2.18
C GLY A 263 4.84 18.34 2.04
N GLY A 264 3.51 18.45 2.18
CA GLY A 264 2.77 19.70 2.10
C GLY A 264 2.19 20.02 0.72
N TYR A 265 2.28 19.10 -0.26
CA TYR A 265 1.83 19.33 -1.63
C TYR A 265 0.36 19.74 -1.72
N THR A 266 -0.54 19.11 -0.96
CA THR A 266 -1.99 19.40 -1.00
C THR A 266 -2.45 20.40 0.06
N ALA A 267 -1.53 20.99 0.84
CA ALA A 267 -1.86 21.96 1.87
C ALA A 267 -1.99 23.40 1.36
N GLN A 268 -1.80 23.64 0.07
CA GLN A 268 -1.83 24.94 -0.59
C GLN A 268 -2.97 25.06 -1.60
#